data_8e055307342808e6045e2e97fbb9055b
#
_entry.id   8e055307342808e6045e2e97fbb9055b
#
_cell.length_a   1.000
_cell.length_b   1.000
_cell.length_c   1.000
_cell.angle_alpha   90.00
_cell.angle_beta   90.00
_cell.angle_gamma   90.00
#
_symmetry.space_group_name_H-M   'P 1'
#
loop_
_entity.id
_entity.type
_entity.pdbx_description
1 polymer ?
#
loop_
_entity_poly.entity_id
_entity_poly.type
_entity_poly.pdbx_seq_one_letter_code
_entity_poly.pdbx_strand_id
1 'polypeptide(L)'
;MGVAIRTAGEGDRELIVRLLDEAFQDDPVSGWVFPGAEDRRAKHPGLMAAFTDIVLAAGRIDVMEDGSACALWLSVPADEGHDDHGDPDGDAEDEGPAQVREAVDPDNERIEAIGRLTAAVHPTGRAHEYLWMIGVAPGRQGEGLGTALIEAVLDRCDREGLPAYLEASNARSRKLYERLGFEPAGPALDLPDGPAMWPMWREPRPHWPA
;
A
#
# COMPACT_ATOMS: atom_id res chain seq x y z
N MET A 1 18.01 13.31 -16.98
CA MET A 1 17.65 14.07 -15.75
C MET A 1 16.46 13.30 -15.19
N GLY A 2 16.53 12.84 -13.92
CA GLY A 2 15.40 12.17 -13.27
C GLY A 2 14.27 13.17 -13.04
N VAL A 3 13.03 12.70 -13.09
CA VAL A 3 11.86 13.51 -12.69
C VAL A 3 11.93 13.75 -11.19
N ALA A 4 11.68 14.97 -10.72
CA ALA A 4 11.71 15.28 -9.31
C ALA A 4 10.51 14.64 -8.57
N ILE A 5 10.72 14.30 -7.31
CA ILE A 5 9.70 13.76 -6.41
C ILE A 5 9.26 14.89 -5.48
N ARG A 6 7.96 15.01 -5.25
CA ARG A 6 7.39 15.91 -4.25
C ARG A 6 6.32 15.20 -3.43
N THR A 7 6.02 15.72 -2.26
CA THR A 7 4.86 15.29 -1.48
C THR A 7 3.59 15.88 -2.12
N ALA A 8 2.57 15.04 -2.24
CA ALA A 8 1.26 15.44 -2.74
C ALA A 8 0.40 16.09 -1.63
N GLY A 9 -0.55 16.89 -2.06
CA GLY A 9 -1.59 17.46 -1.19
C GLY A 9 -2.98 17.22 -1.76
N GLU A 10 -4.00 17.81 -1.13
CA GLU A 10 -5.40 17.64 -1.54
C GLU A 10 -5.65 18.02 -3.01
N GLY A 11 -4.94 19.01 -3.54
CA GLY A 11 -5.04 19.41 -4.95
C GLY A 11 -4.57 18.34 -5.94
N ASP A 12 -3.85 17.32 -5.50
CA ASP A 12 -3.34 16.22 -6.34
C ASP A 12 -4.28 15.01 -6.36
N ARG A 13 -5.35 15.03 -5.55
CA ARG A 13 -6.25 13.89 -5.35
C ARG A 13 -6.73 13.26 -6.67
N GLU A 14 -7.25 14.05 -7.59
CA GLU A 14 -7.77 13.55 -8.87
C GLU A 14 -6.67 12.91 -9.74
N LEU A 15 -5.48 13.49 -9.72
CA LEU A 15 -4.31 12.94 -10.41
C LEU A 15 -3.94 11.58 -9.85
N ILE A 16 -3.87 11.44 -8.51
CA ILE A 16 -3.48 10.22 -7.82
C ILE A 16 -4.51 9.12 -8.06
N VAL A 17 -5.80 9.42 -7.89
CA VAL A 17 -6.88 8.46 -8.12
C VAL A 17 -6.83 7.91 -9.56
N ARG A 18 -6.72 8.78 -10.55
CA ARG A 18 -6.61 8.36 -11.95
C ARG A 18 -5.37 7.50 -12.19
N LEU A 19 -4.22 7.91 -11.66
CA LEU A 19 -2.96 7.20 -11.82
C LEU A 19 -3.01 5.80 -11.20
N LEU A 20 -3.57 5.67 -10.00
CA LEU A 20 -3.74 4.37 -9.33
C LEU A 20 -4.75 3.51 -10.09
N ASP A 21 -5.89 4.08 -10.50
CA ASP A 21 -6.89 3.36 -11.29
C ASP A 21 -6.27 2.78 -12.56
N GLU A 22 -5.58 3.59 -13.35
CA GLU A 22 -4.93 3.14 -14.58
C GLU A 22 -3.82 2.10 -14.32
N ALA A 23 -3.04 2.26 -13.25
CA ALA A 23 -1.93 1.35 -12.93
C ALA A 23 -2.40 -0.02 -12.44
N PHE A 24 -3.57 -0.09 -11.79
CA PHE A 24 -4.08 -1.30 -11.15
C PHE A 24 -5.23 -1.98 -11.89
N GLN A 25 -5.70 -1.47 -13.03
CA GLN A 25 -6.78 -2.10 -13.83
C GLN A 25 -6.50 -3.57 -14.18
N ASP A 26 -5.25 -3.90 -14.46
CA ASP A 26 -4.81 -5.25 -14.84
C ASP A 26 -4.09 -5.98 -13.68
N ASP A 27 -4.08 -5.43 -12.45
CA ASP A 27 -3.50 -6.09 -11.30
C ASP A 27 -4.35 -7.29 -10.88
N PRO A 28 -3.74 -8.45 -10.55
CA PRO A 28 -4.48 -9.65 -10.16
C PRO A 28 -5.42 -9.46 -8.97
N VAL A 29 -5.04 -8.64 -7.98
CA VAL A 29 -5.86 -8.35 -6.81
C VAL A 29 -7.06 -7.50 -7.18
N SER A 30 -6.89 -6.46 -8.01
CA SER A 30 -8.01 -5.66 -8.54
C SER A 30 -8.96 -6.51 -9.38
N GLY A 31 -8.42 -7.45 -10.17
CA GLY A 31 -9.21 -8.44 -10.91
C GLY A 31 -9.97 -9.41 -10.01
N TRP A 32 -9.45 -9.72 -8.83
CA TRP A 32 -10.14 -10.54 -7.85
C TRP A 32 -11.22 -9.72 -7.12
N VAL A 33 -10.94 -8.49 -6.72
CA VAL A 33 -11.94 -7.62 -6.07
C VAL A 33 -13.11 -7.34 -7.02
N PHE A 34 -12.84 -7.02 -8.27
CA PHE A 34 -13.85 -6.76 -9.32
C PHE A 34 -13.65 -7.68 -10.52
N PRO A 35 -14.21 -8.90 -10.52
CA PRO A 35 -13.98 -9.89 -11.59
C PRO A 35 -14.50 -9.44 -12.96
N GLY A 36 -15.60 -8.70 -12.99
CA GLY A 36 -16.20 -8.16 -14.21
C GLY A 36 -15.42 -6.94 -14.74
N ALA A 37 -14.92 -6.99 -15.96
CA ALA A 37 -14.14 -5.88 -16.54
C ALA A 37 -14.94 -4.58 -16.65
N GLU A 38 -16.24 -4.65 -16.89
CA GLU A 38 -17.12 -3.48 -16.95
C GLU A 38 -17.38 -2.91 -15.56
N ASP A 39 -17.70 -3.77 -14.60
CA ASP A 39 -17.90 -3.43 -13.20
C ASP A 39 -16.62 -2.84 -12.60
N ARG A 40 -15.45 -3.43 -12.88
CA ARG A 40 -14.17 -2.90 -12.47
C ARG A 40 -13.92 -1.49 -13.00
N ARG A 41 -14.13 -1.22 -14.30
CA ARG A 41 -13.99 0.14 -14.84
C ARG A 41 -14.92 1.16 -14.18
N ALA A 42 -16.10 0.72 -13.74
CA ALA A 42 -17.07 1.61 -13.12
C ALA A 42 -16.78 1.90 -11.65
N LYS A 43 -16.32 0.90 -10.87
CA LYS A 43 -16.23 0.98 -9.39
C LYS A 43 -14.81 1.14 -8.87
N HIS A 44 -13.80 0.63 -9.57
CA HIS A 44 -12.41 0.68 -9.15
C HIS A 44 -11.88 2.11 -8.91
N PRO A 45 -12.26 3.15 -9.71
CA PRO A 45 -11.90 4.53 -9.37
C PRO A 45 -12.40 4.97 -8.00
N GLY A 46 -13.56 4.51 -7.58
CA GLY A 46 -14.11 4.77 -6.24
C GLY A 46 -13.27 4.15 -5.13
N LEU A 47 -12.78 2.92 -5.33
CA LEU A 47 -11.88 2.26 -4.39
C LEU A 47 -10.54 3.00 -4.29
N MET A 48 -9.96 3.41 -5.41
CA MET A 48 -8.72 4.19 -5.43
C MET A 48 -8.91 5.56 -4.77
N ALA A 49 -10.09 6.16 -4.92
CA ALA A 49 -10.43 7.42 -4.23
C ALA A 49 -10.48 7.23 -2.72
N ALA A 50 -11.15 6.19 -2.23
CA ALA A 50 -11.22 5.89 -0.80
C ALA A 50 -9.81 5.68 -0.19
N PHE A 51 -8.95 4.91 -0.84
CA PHE A 51 -7.57 4.71 -0.40
C PHE A 51 -6.74 6.00 -0.44
N THR A 52 -6.89 6.80 -1.48
CA THR A 52 -6.22 8.11 -1.58
C THR A 52 -6.63 9.04 -0.43
N ASP A 53 -7.92 9.12 -0.13
CA ASP A 53 -8.46 9.96 0.94
C ASP A 53 -7.94 9.54 2.32
N ILE A 54 -7.88 8.24 2.60
CA ILE A 54 -7.32 7.70 3.85
C ILE A 54 -5.86 8.14 4.00
N VAL A 55 -5.03 8.01 2.95
CA VAL A 55 -3.60 8.35 3.05
C VAL A 55 -3.37 9.86 3.03
N LEU A 56 -4.17 10.65 2.33
CA LEU A 56 -4.11 12.11 2.43
C LEU A 56 -4.42 12.61 3.85
N ALA A 57 -5.31 11.93 4.57
CA ALA A 57 -5.69 12.28 5.93
C ALA A 57 -4.68 11.81 7.00
N ALA A 58 -4.09 10.64 6.84
CA ALA A 58 -3.33 9.98 7.92
C ALA A 58 -1.90 9.58 7.55
N GLY A 59 -1.49 9.74 6.29
CA GLY A 59 -0.22 9.25 5.77
C GLY A 59 0.53 10.27 4.95
N ARG A 60 1.33 9.73 4.01
CA ARG A 60 2.12 10.51 3.06
C ARG A 60 1.96 9.95 1.65
N ILE A 61 1.78 10.81 0.67
CA ILE A 61 1.81 10.45 -0.74
C ILE A 61 2.96 11.19 -1.40
N ASP A 62 3.87 10.43 -2.01
CA ASP A 62 4.92 10.97 -2.86
C ASP A 62 4.53 10.80 -4.33
N VAL A 63 4.72 11.85 -5.13
CA VAL A 63 4.35 11.89 -6.54
C VAL A 63 5.50 12.43 -7.38
N MET A 64 5.70 11.86 -8.57
CA MET A 64 6.58 12.45 -9.57
C MET A 64 5.98 13.77 -10.06
N GLU A 65 6.79 14.85 -10.23
CA GLU A 65 6.30 16.16 -10.65
C GLU A 65 5.56 16.15 -11.98
N ASP A 66 5.91 15.22 -12.87
CA ASP A 66 5.21 15.02 -14.16
C ASP A 66 3.93 14.18 -14.06
N GLY A 67 3.54 13.75 -12.85
CA GLY A 67 2.36 12.95 -12.62
C GLY A 67 2.46 11.50 -13.12
N SER A 68 3.66 11.00 -13.38
CA SER A 68 3.84 9.67 -13.99
C SER A 68 3.89 8.50 -13.00
N ALA A 69 4.07 8.77 -11.71
CA ALA A 69 4.06 7.74 -10.67
C ALA A 69 3.73 8.36 -9.31
N CYS A 70 3.15 7.54 -8.41
CA CYS A 70 2.93 7.90 -7.01
C CYS A 70 3.12 6.70 -6.09
N ALA A 71 3.43 6.97 -4.82
CA ALA A 71 3.53 5.99 -3.75
C ALA A 71 2.80 6.48 -2.50
N LEU A 72 1.96 5.64 -1.93
CA LEU A 72 1.13 5.88 -0.76
C LEU A 72 1.74 5.17 0.45
N TRP A 73 2.08 5.93 1.48
CA TRP A 73 2.74 5.46 2.68
C TRP A 73 1.95 5.78 3.94
N LEU A 74 1.95 4.84 4.88
CA LEU A 74 1.42 5.02 6.22
C LEU A 74 2.54 4.77 7.24
N SER A 75 2.70 5.67 8.22
CA SER A 75 3.59 5.45 9.34
C SER A 75 2.85 4.68 10.42
N VAL A 76 3.28 3.47 10.70
CA VAL A 76 2.70 2.60 11.73
C VAL A 76 3.52 2.75 13.01
N PRO A 77 2.93 3.23 14.13
CA PRO A 77 3.63 3.34 15.40
C PRO A 77 3.94 1.96 15.99
N ALA A 78 4.90 1.89 16.89
CA ALA A 78 5.02 0.72 17.75
C ALA A 78 3.79 0.66 18.67
N ASP A 79 3.20 -0.53 18.81
CA ASP A 79 2.21 -0.74 19.86
C ASP A 79 2.91 -0.51 21.20
N GLU A 80 2.59 0.58 21.88
CA GLU A 80 2.90 0.71 23.30
C GLU A 80 2.06 -0.37 24.00
N GLY A 81 2.72 -1.48 24.39
CA GLY A 81 2.04 -2.63 24.99
C GLY A 81 1.00 -2.17 25.97
N HIS A 82 -0.24 -2.41 25.68
CA HIS A 82 -1.31 -2.30 26.66
C HIS A 82 -0.95 -3.30 27.75
N ASP A 83 -0.55 -2.81 28.94
CA ASP A 83 -0.46 -3.61 30.13
C ASP A 83 -1.78 -4.39 30.23
N ASP A 84 -1.63 -5.71 30.30
CA ASP A 84 -2.66 -6.74 30.39
C ASP A 84 -3.65 -6.45 31.55
N HIS A 85 -4.55 -5.49 31.34
CA HIS A 85 -5.76 -5.34 32.11
C HIS A 85 -6.91 -5.60 31.15
N GLY A 86 -7.10 -6.93 30.94
CA GLY A 86 -8.12 -7.46 30.03
C GLY A 86 -9.48 -6.79 30.18
N ASP A 87 -9.88 -6.10 29.16
CA ASP A 87 -11.28 -5.96 28.83
C ASP A 87 -11.63 -7.13 27.89
N PRO A 88 -12.35 -8.15 28.38
CA PRO A 88 -12.68 -9.33 27.58
C PRO A 88 -13.65 -9.05 26.43
N ASP A 89 -14.15 -7.83 26.28
CA ASP A 89 -15.06 -7.37 25.23
C ASP A 89 -14.39 -6.35 24.26
N GLY A 90 -13.05 -6.26 24.29
CA GLY A 90 -12.26 -5.30 23.49
C GLY A 90 -11.90 -5.70 22.07
N ASP A 91 -12.61 -6.65 21.46
CA ASP A 91 -12.59 -6.83 19.99
C ASP A 91 -13.42 -5.71 19.33
N ALA A 92 -12.95 -4.46 19.45
CA ALA A 92 -13.39 -3.42 18.53
C ALA A 92 -12.86 -3.86 17.15
N GLU A 93 -13.69 -4.59 16.39
CA GLU A 93 -13.41 -4.92 15.00
C GLU A 93 -13.04 -3.61 14.30
N ASP A 94 -11.88 -3.58 13.65
CA ASP A 94 -11.51 -2.46 12.80
C ASP A 94 -12.60 -2.29 11.72
N GLU A 95 -13.44 -1.29 11.89
CA GLU A 95 -14.56 -1.00 10.97
C GLU A 95 -14.08 -0.38 9.64
N GLY A 96 -12.82 0.00 9.52
CA GLY A 96 -12.25 0.64 8.34
C GLY A 96 -12.53 -0.13 7.05
N PRO A 97 -12.24 -1.44 6.95
CA PRO A 97 -12.54 -2.22 5.75
C PRO A 97 -14.05 -2.27 5.40
N ALA A 98 -14.92 -2.36 6.40
CA ALA A 98 -16.36 -2.35 6.20
C ALA A 98 -16.87 -0.98 5.72
N GLN A 99 -16.32 0.11 6.25
CA GLN A 99 -16.64 1.48 5.81
C GLN A 99 -16.21 1.72 4.36
N VAL A 100 -15.04 1.23 3.95
CA VAL A 100 -14.59 1.32 2.55
C VAL A 100 -15.55 0.54 1.63
N ARG A 101 -15.95 -0.67 2.01
CA ARG A 101 -16.95 -1.45 1.25
C ARG A 101 -18.26 -0.67 1.10
N GLU A 102 -18.81 -0.17 2.19
CA GLU A 102 -20.07 0.56 2.19
C GLU A 102 -20.02 1.82 1.30
N ALA A 103 -18.87 2.50 1.27
CA ALA A 103 -18.68 3.71 0.47
C ALA A 103 -18.50 3.43 -1.03
N VAL A 104 -17.94 2.28 -1.41
CA VAL A 104 -17.55 1.97 -2.81
C VAL A 104 -18.56 1.05 -3.47
N ASP A 105 -18.88 -0.07 -2.85
CA ASP A 105 -19.79 -1.10 -3.34
C ASP A 105 -20.27 -1.99 -2.18
N PRO A 106 -21.40 -1.66 -1.54
CA PRO A 106 -21.92 -2.38 -0.37
C PRO A 106 -22.16 -3.88 -0.61
N ASP A 107 -22.45 -4.25 -1.85
CA ASP A 107 -22.72 -5.64 -2.23
C ASP A 107 -21.44 -6.45 -2.49
N ASN A 108 -20.26 -5.82 -2.48
CA ASN A 108 -18.99 -6.46 -2.79
C ASN A 108 -18.17 -6.77 -1.53
N GLU A 109 -18.43 -7.92 -0.92
CA GLU A 109 -17.72 -8.37 0.27
C GLU A 109 -16.19 -8.53 0.10
N ARG A 110 -15.67 -8.63 -1.14
CA ARG A 110 -14.23 -8.74 -1.40
C ARG A 110 -13.46 -7.47 -1.08
N ILE A 111 -14.10 -6.30 -1.11
CA ILE A 111 -13.50 -5.03 -0.68
C ILE A 111 -13.17 -5.07 0.81
N GLU A 112 -14.09 -5.55 1.63
CA GLU A 112 -13.85 -5.72 3.07
C GLU A 112 -12.87 -6.86 3.33
N ALA A 113 -13.05 -7.98 2.64
CA ALA A 113 -12.22 -9.16 2.83
C ALA A 113 -10.73 -8.89 2.59
N ILE A 114 -10.35 -8.12 1.55
CA ILE A 114 -8.94 -7.79 1.31
C ILE A 114 -8.36 -6.96 2.46
N GLY A 115 -9.09 -6.00 2.99
CA GLY A 115 -8.66 -5.20 4.13
C GLY A 115 -8.45 -6.03 5.39
N ARG A 116 -9.40 -6.91 5.74
CA ARG A 116 -9.29 -7.82 6.89
C ARG A 116 -8.14 -8.83 6.74
N LEU A 117 -7.96 -9.38 5.54
CA LEU A 117 -6.90 -10.36 5.26
C LEU A 117 -5.50 -9.73 5.35
N THR A 118 -5.31 -8.52 4.82
CA THR A 118 -4.04 -7.79 4.94
C THR A 118 -3.78 -7.35 6.38
N ALA A 119 -4.79 -6.87 7.10
CA ALA A 119 -4.67 -6.52 8.52
C ALA A 119 -4.25 -7.73 9.38
N ALA A 120 -4.77 -8.93 9.11
CA ALA A 120 -4.45 -10.14 9.86
C ALA A 120 -2.97 -10.59 9.74
N VAL A 121 -2.26 -10.19 8.67
CA VAL A 121 -0.84 -10.52 8.46
C VAL A 121 0.08 -9.32 8.67
N HIS A 122 -0.50 -8.15 8.96
CA HIS A 122 0.26 -6.91 9.19
C HIS A 122 1.11 -7.03 10.46
N PRO A 123 2.41 -6.68 10.40
CA PRO A 123 3.27 -6.75 11.58
C PRO A 123 2.82 -5.80 12.68
N THR A 124 2.81 -6.28 13.92
CA THR A 124 2.52 -5.51 15.13
C THR A 124 3.77 -5.34 16.00
N GLY A 125 3.74 -4.46 16.99
CA GLY A 125 4.76 -4.31 18.01
C GLY A 125 6.02 -3.52 17.63
N ARG A 126 6.23 -3.21 16.34
CA ARG A 126 7.37 -2.42 15.87
C ARG A 126 6.92 -1.26 14.97
N ALA A 127 7.40 -0.05 15.28
CA ALA A 127 7.19 1.08 14.37
C ALA A 127 7.81 0.79 13.00
N HIS A 128 7.11 1.13 11.93
CA HIS A 128 7.60 0.94 10.55
C HIS A 128 6.85 1.84 9.56
N GLU A 129 7.43 2.00 8.37
CA GLU A 129 6.76 2.64 7.23
C GLU A 129 6.09 1.55 6.38
N TYR A 130 4.81 1.71 6.13
CA TYR A 130 4.01 0.80 5.31
C TYR A 130 3.77 1.37 3.92
N LEU A 131 4.35 0.76 2.89
CA LEU A 131 4.02 1.06 1.50
C LEU A 131 2.71 0.36 1.15
N TRP A 132 1.61 1.11 1.26
CA TRP A 132 0.28 0.56 0.98
C TRP A 132 0.02 0.40 -0.51
N MET A 133 0.35 1.42 -1.32
CA MET A 133 0.18 1.37 -2.78
C MET A 133 1.30 2.10 -3.51
N ILE A 134 1.62 1.61 -4.70
CA ILE A 134 2.51 2.30 -5.63
C ILE A 134 2.02 2.11 -7.06
N GLY A 135 1.76 3.22 -7.76
CA GLY A 135 1.30 3.24 -9.14
C GLY A 135 2.31 3.92 -10.07
N VAL A 136 2.52 3.32 -11.24
CA VAL A 136 3.29 3.91 -12.34
C VAL A 136 2.41 3.90 -13.58
N ALA A 137 2.26 5.05 -14.23
CA ALA A 137 1.42 5.23 -15.41
C ALA A 137 1.70 4.15 -16.46
N PRO A 138 0.67 3.60 -17.12
CA PRO A 138 0.83 2.70 -18.25
C PRO A 138 1.77 3.30 -19.30
N GLY A 139 2.69 2.49 -19.82
CA GLY A 139 3.70 2.93 -20.78
C GLY A 139 4.96 3.59 -20.19
N ARG A 140 4.98 3.95 -18.88
CA ARG A 140 6.16 4.47 -18.17
C ARG A 140 6.79 3.45 -17.23
N GLN A 141 6.21 2.25 -17.18
CA GLN A 141 6.71 1.15 -16.37
C GLN A 141 8.06 0.63 -16.90
N GLY A 142 8.99 0.33 -15.96
CA GLY A 142 10.34 -0.11 -16.33
C GLY A 142 11.36 1.03 -16.47
N GLU A 143 10.94 2.29 -16.34
CA GLU A 143 11.81 3.48 -16.36
C GLU A 143 12.48 3.80 -15.01
N GLY A 144 12.27 2.96 -13.99
CA GLY A 144 12.83 3.16 -12.66
C GLY A 144 12.05 4.12 -11.75
N LEU A 145 10.90 4.65 -12.19
CA LEU A 145 10.11 5.63 -11.43
C LEU A 145 9.65 5.09 -10.07
N GLY A 146 9.09 3.86 -10.05
CA GLY A 146 8.71 3.20 -8.79
C GLY A 146 9.89 2.96 -7.86
N THR A 147 11.04 2.56 -8.41
CA THR A 147 12.29 2.42 -7.64
C THR A 147 12.68 3.72 -6.98
N ALA A 148 12.68 4.83 -7.72
CA ALA A 148 13.07 6.14 -7.19
C ALA A 148 12.13 6.62 -6.06
N LEU A 149 10.79 6.40 -6.20
CA LEU A 149 9.82 6.73 -5.16
C LEU A 149 10.07 5.93 -3.88
N ILE A 150 10.33 4.63 -4.00
CA ILE A 150 10.57 3.78 -2.84
C ILE A 150 11.91 4.15 -2.18
N GLU A 151 12.99 4.29 -2.95
CA GLU A 151 14.33 4.62 -2.44
C GLU A 151 14.33 5.94 -1.67
N ALA A 152 13.58 6.94 -2.10
CA ALA A 152 13.47 8.23 -1.39
C ALA A 152 12.95 8.07 0.06
N VAL A 153 12.02 7.14 0.29
CA VAL A 153 11.51 6.83 1.64
C VAL A 153 12.45 5.88 2.37
N LEU A 154 13.01 4.87 1.70
CA LEU A 154 13.96 3.94 2.30
C LEU A 154 15.24 4.63 2.78
N ASP A 155 15.72 5.65 2.08
CA ASP A 155 16.86 6.47 2.54
C ASP A 155 16.55 7.20 3.85
N ARG A 156 15.30 7.62 4.06
CA ARG A 156 14.85 8.17 5.35
C ARG A 156 14.77 7.07 6.41
N CYS A 157 14.16 5.94 6.08
CA CYS A 157 14.08 4.78 6.97
C CYS A 157 15.46 4.35 7.47
N ASP A 158 16.45 4.30 6.58
CA ASP A 158 17.83 3.92 6.92
C ASP A 158 18.48 4.92 7.89
N ARG A 159 18.24 6.24 7.71
CA ARG A 159 18.74 7.27 8.62
C ARG A 159 18.07 7.27 9.99
N GLU A 160 16.79 6.93 10.03
CA GLU A 160 15.97 6.97 11.25
C GLU A 160 15.95 5.63 11.99
N GLY A 161 16.51 4.57 11.40
CA GLY A 161 16.50 3.22 11.97
C GLY A 161 15.11 2.57 11.91
N LEU A 162 14.24 3.00 10.96
CA LEU A 162 12.89 2.48 10.79
C LEU A 162 12.86 1.38 9.74
N PRO A 163 12.22 0.24 10.03
CA PRO A 163 11.90 -0.77 9.03
C PRO A 163 10.83 -0.29 8.04
N ALA A 164 10.68 -1.03 6.95
CA ALA A 164 9.60 -0.84 6.00
C ALA A 164 8.87 -2.15 5.71
N TYR A 165 7.57 -2.07 5.45
CA TYR A 165 6.68 -3.21 5.17
C TYR A 165 5.83 -2.96 3.93
N LEU A 166 5.41 -4.02 3.27
CA LEU A 166 4.46 -4.02 2.16
C LEU A 166 3.89 -5.43 1.90
N GLU A 167 2.78 -5.52 1.16
CA GLU A 167 2.33 -6.76 0.51
C GLU A 167 2.49 -6.63 -1.01
N ALA A 168 3.29 -7.50 -1.61
CA ALA A 168 3.43 -7.53 -3.06
C ALA A 168 2.22 -8.24 -3.70
N SER A 169 1.50 -7.57 -4.60
CA SER A 169 0.30 -8.10 -5.26
C SER A 169 0.59 -9.04 -6.43
N ASN A 170 1.84 -9.08 -6.91
CA ASN A 170 2.23 -9.92 -8.04
C ASN A 170 3.73 -10.25 -8.04
N ALA A 171 4.12 -11.28 -8.79
CA ALA A 171 5.51 -11.75 -8.85
C ALA A 171 6.50 -10.75 -9.46
N ARG A 172 6.05 -9.80 -10.29
CA ARG A 172 6.90 -8.77 -10.88
C ARG A 172 7.27 -7.71 -9.84
N SER A 173 6.28 -7.22 -9.09
CA SER A 173 6.49 -6.26 -8.01
C SER A 173 7.31 -6.87 -6.88
N ARG A 174 7.05 -8.13 -6.51
CA ARG A 174 7.85 -8.88 -5.54
C ARG A 174 9.35 -8.86 -5.88
N LYS A 175 9.73 -9.15 -7.15
CA LYS A 175 11.14 -9.10 -7.60
C LYS A 175 11.74 -7.69 -7.52
N LEU A 176 10.94 -6.63 -7.68
CA LEU A 176 11.40 -5.26 -7.48
C LEU A 176 11.74 -5.04 -6.00
N TYR A 177 10.86 -5.43 -5.10
CA TYR A 177 11.05 -5.24 -3.66
C TYR A 177 12.22 -6.07 -3.12
N GLU A 178 12.40 -7.31 -3.60
CA GLU A 178 13.59 -8.12 -3.29
C GLU A 178 14.92 -7.40 -3.64
N ARG A 179 14.99 -6.72 -4.80
CA ARG A 179 16.16 -5.92 -5.18
C ARG A 179 16.39 -4.69 -4.28
N LEU A 180 15.32 -4.16 -3.70
CA LEU A 180 15.39 -3.04 -2.74
C LEU A 180 15.70 -3.49 -1.31
N GLY A 181 15.84 -4.79 -1.09
CA GLY A 181 16.23 -5.38 0.18
C GLY A 181 15.05 -5.81 1.06
N PHE A 182 13.85 -5.89 0.51
CA PHE A 182 12.74 -6.53 1.21
C PHE A 182 12.87 -8.05 1.16
N GLU A 183 12.58 -8.69 2.27
CA GLU A 183 12.57 -10.13 2.45
C GLU A 183 11.15 -10.62 2.82
N PRO A 184 10.80 -11.89 2.58
CA PRO A 184 9.51 -12.41 3.00
C PRO A 184 9.28 -12.24 4.50
N ALA A 185 8.14 -11.68 4.88
CA ALA A 185 7.74 -11.45 6.28
C ALA A 185 6.82 -12.54 6.84
N GLY A 186 6.63 -13.63 6.10
CA GLY A 186 5.76 -14.75 6.47
C GLY A 186 5.32 -15.55 5.25
N PRO A 187 4.35 -16.45 5.41
CA PRO A 187 3.76 -17.18 4.29
C PRO A 187 3.03 -16.21 3.34
N ALA A 188 2.83 -16.65 2.10
CA ALA A 188 1.97 -15.94 1.19
C ALA A 188 0.53 -15.85 1.76
N LEU A 189 -0.11 -14.73 1.53
CA LEU A 189 -1.52 -14.50 1.82
C LEU A 189 -2.32 -14.94 0.59
N ASP A 190 -2.97 -16.09 0.68
CA ASP A 190 -3.82 -16.61 -0.40
C ASP A 190 -5.22 -15.99 -0.30
N LEU A 191 -5.62 -15.23 -1.30
CA LEU A 191 -6.99 -14.73 -1.39
C LEU A 191 -7.93 -15.88 -1.76
N PRO A 192 -9.13 -15.99 -1.16
CA PRO A 192 -10.08 -17.07 -1.46
C PRO A 192 -10.42 -17.12 -2.95
N ASP A 193 -10.14 -18.24 -3.61
CA ASP A 193 -10.30 -18.41 -5.06
C ASP A 193 -9.63 -17.31 -5.90
N GLY A 194 -8.52 -16.75 -5.39
CA GLY A 194 -7.84 -15.59 -5.95
C GLY A 194 -6.31 -15.72 -6.03
N PRO A 195 -5.63 -14.61 -6.34
CA PRO A 195 -4.18 -14.57 -6.36
C PRO A 195 -3.59 -14.63 -4.95
N ALA A 196 -2.31 -14.97 -4.88
CA ALA A 196 -1.53 -14.79 -3.66
C ALA A 196 -0.94 -13.37 -3.59
N MET A 197 -0.80 -12.85 -2.37
CA MET A 197 -0.02 -11.68 -2.05
C MET A 197 1.15 -12.09 -1.14
N TRP A 198 2.22 -11.32 -1.13
CA TRP A 198 3.41 -11.65 -0.36
C TRP A 198 3.74 -10.53 0.61
N PRO A 199 3.52 -10.75 1.94
CA PRO A 199 4.03 -9.87 2.98
C PRO A 199 5.55 -9.82 2.92
N MET A 200 6.12 -8.63 2.91
CA MET A 200 7.56 -8.41 2.82
C MET A 200 8.01 -7.32 3.79
N TRP A 201 9.17 -7.54 4.40
CA TRP A 201 9.77 -6.68 5.40
C TRP A 201 11.18 -6.28 5.00
N ARG A 202 11.57 -5.06 5.30
CA ARG A 202 12.93 -4.56 5.13
C ARG A 202 13.44 -3.94 6.41
N GLU A 203 14.54 -4.47 6.94
CA GLU A 203 15.26 -3.81 8.03
C GLU A 203 16.03 -2.57 7.52
N PRO A 204 16.17 -1.52 8.34
CA PRO A 204 16.97 -0.38 7.97
C PRO A 204 18.44 -0.79 7.81
N ARG A 205 19.09 -0.26 6.78
CA ARG A 205 20.52 -0.49 6.57
C ARG A 205 21.33 0.41 7.48
N PRO A 206 22.43 -0.09 8.09
CA PRO A 206 23.29 0.76 8.89
C PRO A 206 23.79 1.95 8.10
N HIS A 207 23.47 3.15 8.55
CA HIS A 207 24.01 4.38 8.00
C HIS A 207 25.31 4.70 8.73
N TRP A 208 26.48 4.48 8.09
CA TRP A 208 27.75 4.94 8.62
C TRP A 208 27.89 6.41 8.21
N PRO A 209 28.00 7.35 9.17
CA PRO A 209 28.32 8.73 8.82
C PRO A 209 29.70 8.75 8.13
N ALA A 210 29.78 9.44 6.99
CA ALA A 210 31.01 9.60 6.22
C ALA A 210 32.03 10.49 6.95
#